data_1113c128bbb929db3fa15e83ebebf378
#
_entry.id   1113c128bbb929db3fa15e83ebebf378
#
_cell.length_a   1.000
_cell.length_b   1.000
_cell.length_c   1.000
_cell.angle_alpha   90.00
_cell.angle_beta   90.00
_cell.angle_gamma   90.00
#
_symmetry.space_group_name_H-M   'P 1'
#
loop_
_entity.id
_entity.type
_entity.pdbx_description
1 polymer ?
#
loop_
_entity_poly.entity_id
_entity_poly.type
_entity_poly.pdbx_seq_one_letter_code
_entity_poly.pdbx_strand_id
1 'polypeptide(L)'
;MESNALNFRANDLFLIAGPCAVESESQMRQILTNENRPTLIRGGIHKMRTNAKSFQGLGDEGLELIKNLKKEIPFDFITEVTDARQIETLLPVTSVFQVGARNMYNYELLKELSRYGKPVILKRAFSATISEWLGAAEYLFNLGEKNIILCERGVRSFDNKLRNLLDLGSVIYLKKNTPFKVVVDPSHSMGYTQYVADAAYAAVAAGADGLMVEVHPEPACALSDGQQALNIQQFNEMVLTLKKLAPIFGKELRM
;
A
#
# COMPACT_ATOMS: atom_id res chain seq x y z
N MET A 1 -6.72 -15.07 -16.89
CA MET A 1 -5.93 -13.94 -17.41
C MET A 1 -4.97 -13.55 -16.29
N GLU A 2 -3.68 -13.76 -16.48
CA GLU A 2 -2.69 -13.26 -15.54
C GLU A 2 -2.81 -11.74 -15.47
N SER A 3 -2.94 -11.20 -14.27
CA SER A 3 -3.01 -9.76 -14.03
C SER A 3 -1.69 -9.12 -14.45
N ASN A 4 -1.73 -8.23 -15.46
CA ASN A 4 -0.60 -7.40 -15.87
C ASN A 4 -0.34 -6.23 -14.89
N ALA A 5 -0.91 -6.29 -13.70
CA ALA A 5 -0.96 -5.20 -12.71
C ALA A 5 0.39 -4.61 -12.32
N LEU A 6 1.48 -5.37 -12.49
CA LEU A 6 2.82 -4.94 -12.08
C LEU A 6 3.83 -4.87 -13.23
N ASN A 7 3.37 -4.80 -14.47
CA ASN A 7 4.26 -4.57 -15.61
C ASN A 7 4.64 -3.07 -15.69
N PHE A 8 5.21 -2.54 -14.59
CA PHE A 8 5.65 -1.16 -14.52
C PHE A 8 6.98 -0.96 -15.22
N ARG A 9 7.03 0.01 -16.13
CA ARG A 9 8.26 0.47 -16.76
C ARG A 9 9.18 1.15 -15.73
N ALA A 10 10.43 1.36 -16.08
CA ALA A 10 11.40 2.02 -15.21
C ALA A 10 10.96 3.44 -14.79
N ASN A 11 10.27 4.14 -15.68
CA ASN A 11 9.85 5.54 -15.48
C ASN A 11 8.41 5.68 -14.96
N ASP A 12 7.69 4.58 -14.74
CA ASP A 12 6.33 4.68 -14.19
C ASP A 12 6.35 5.14 -12.73
N LEU A 13 5.47 6.07 -12.41
CA LEU A 13 5.02 6.38 -11.06
C LEU A 13 3.64 5.76 -10.88
N PHE A 14 3.55 4.64 -10.18
CA PHE A 14 2.26 4.00 -9.97
C PHE A 14 1.58 4.44 -8.67
N LEU A 15 0.27 4.47 -8.70
CA LEU A 15 -0.53 4.91 -7.58
C LEU A 15 -1.38 3.78 -7.03
N ILE A 16 -1.22 3.52 -5.74
CA ILE A 16 -2.02 2.60 -4.95
C ILE A 16 -2.91 3.44 -4.04
N ALA A 17 -4.21 3.34 -4.20
CA ALA A 17 -5.12 4.07 -3.32
C ALA A 17 -6.34 3.23 -2.94
N GLY A 18 -6.97 3.60 -1.83
CA GLY A 18 -8.14 2.93 -1.29
C GLY A 18 -8.17 2.99 0.22
N PRO A 19 -9.19 2.40 0.85
CA PRO A 19 -9.37 2.55 2.29
C PRO A 19 -8.33 1.76 3.10
N CYS A 20 -8.17 2.12 4.37
CA CYS A 20 -7.38 1.33 5.31
C CYS A 20 -7.96 -0.08 5.46
N ALA A 21 -9.27 -0.17 5.59
CA ALA A 21 -10.04 -1.41 5.65
C ALA A 21 -11.22 -1.35 4.67
N VAL A 22 -11.60 -2.51 4.13
CA VAL A 22 -12.89 -2.68 3.46
C VAL A 22 -13.97 -2.68 4.53
N GLU A 23 -14.92 -1.75 4.42
CA GLU A 23 -15.97 -1.53 5.43
C GLU A 23 -17.38 -1.72 4.86
N SER A 24 -17.58 -1.39 3.58
CA SER A 24 -18.86 -1.57 2.91
C SER A 24 -18.71 -1.57 1.38
N GLU A 25 -19.73 -2.09 0.69
CA GLU A 25 -19.82 -2.02 -0.75
C GLU A 25 -19.91 -0.59 -1.27
N SER A 26 -20.69 0.27 -0.60
CA SER A 26 -20.83 1.69 -0.96
C SER A 26 -19.50 2.43 -0.91
N GLN A 27 -18.68 2.20 0.15
CA GLN A 27 -17.34 2.75 0.27
C GLN A 27 -16.46 2.36 -0.94
N MET A 28 -16.41 1.07 -1.25
CA MET A 28 -15.58 0.57 -2.35
C MET A 28 -16.06 1.05 -3.72
N ARG A 29 -17.38 1.09 -3.96
CA ARG A 29 -17.95 1.57 -5.22
C ARG A 29 -17.61 3.04 -5.48
N GLN A 30 -17.69 3.91 -4.49
CA GLN A 30 -17.34 5.33 -4.64
C GLN A 30 -15.87 5.52 -5.04
N ILE A 31 -14.97 4.70 -4.51
CA ILE A 31 -13.54 4.71 -4.88
C ILE A 31 -13.34 4.14 -6.29
N LEU A 32 -13.98 3.02 -6.61
CA LEU A 32 -13.85 2.32 -7.89
C LEU A 32 -14.44 3.10 -9.08
N THR A 33 -15.45 3.95 -8.85
CA THR A 33 -16.09 4.77 -9.89
C THR A 33 -15.52 6.20 -9.97
N ASN A 34 -14.50 6.52 -9.17
CA ASN A 34 -13.84 7.82 -9.26
C ASN A 34 -13.13 7.97 -10.62
N GLU A 35 -13.24 9.16 -11.24
CA GLU A 35 -12.59 9.49 -12.52
C GLU A 35 -11.06 9.34 -12.49
N ASN A 36 -10.43 9.63 -11.36
CA ASN A 36 -9.00 9.44 -11.12
C ASN A 36 -8.72 8.12 -10.38
N ARG A 37 -9.49 7.07 -10.65
CA ARG A 37 -9.28 5.76 -10.03
C ARG A 37 -7.87 5.22 -10.36
N PRO A 38 -7.07 4.86 -9.35
CA PRO A 38 -5.76 4.25 -9.59
C PRO A 38 -5.90 2.82 -10.12
N THR A 39 -4.88 2.35 -10.81
CA THR A 39 -4.81 0.97 -11.32
C THR A 39 -4.87 -0.05 -10.19
N LEU A 40 -4.21 0.25 -9.06
CA LEU A 40 -4.12 -0.63 -7.91
C LEU A 40 -4.96 -0.10 -6.76
N ILE A 41 -5.98 -0.86 -6.39
CA ILE A 41 -6.88 -0.53 -5.27
C ILE A 41 -6.45 -1.31 -4.03
N ARG A 42 -6.17 -0.58 -2.94
CA ARG A 42 -5.90 -1.21 -1.64
C ARG A 42 -7.15 -1.29 -0.77
N GLY A 43 -7.18 -2.27 0.13
CA GLY A 43 -8.21 -2.40 1.16
C GLY A 43 -7.94 -3.63 2.04
N GLY A 44 -7.86 -3.44 3.35
CA GLY A 44 -7.66 -4.56 4.28
C GLY A 44 -8.96 -5.34 4.48
N ILE A 45 -9.00 -6.60 4.07
CA ILE A 45 -10.08 -7.54 4.43
C ILE A 45 -9.91 -8.01 5.87
N HIS A 46 -8.67 -8.31 6.24
CA HIS A 46 -8.24 -8.58 7.61
C HIS A 46 -7.33 -7.44 8.10
N LYS A 47 -7.38 -7.14 9.40
CA LYS A 47 -6.58 -6.06 9.99
C LYS A 47 -5.86 -6.53 11.25
N MET A 48 -4.54 -6.44 11.25
CA MET A 48 -3.75 -6.64 12.45
C MET A 48 -3.77 -5.37 13.31
N ARG A 49 -4.41 -5.45 14.48
CA ARG A 49 -4.57 -4.31 15.38
C ARG A 49 -3.82 -4.54 16.69
N THR A 50 -3.24 -3.46 17.23
CA THR A 50 -2.58 -3.50 18.56
C THR A 50 -3.63 -3.60 19.67
N ASN A 51 -4.81 -3.00 19.48
CA ASN A 51 -5.92 -3.08 20.43
C ASN A 51 -6.97 -4.08 19.91
N ALA A 52 -7.23 -5.13 20.67
CA ALA A 52 -8.20 -6.19 20.34
C ALA A 52 -9.64 -5.69 20.17
N LYS A 53 -9.98 -4.53 20.76
CA LYS A 53 -11.33 -3.92 20.62
C LYS A 53 -11.48 -3.10 19.34
N SER A 54 -10.39 -2.83 18.61
CA SER A 54 -10.45 -2.10 17.34
C SER A 54 -11.03 -2.99 16.25
N PHE A 55 -11.58 -2.37 15.19
CA PHE A 55 -12.10 -3.08 14.02
C PHE A 55 -11.03 -3.98 13.41
N GLN A 56 -11.33 -5.28 13.28
CA GLN A 56 -10.39 -6.32 12.82
C GLN A 56 -10.50 -6.61 11.31
N GLY A 57 -11.34 -5.87 10.58
CA GLY A 57 -11.73 -6.15 9.20
C GLY A 57 -13.01 -6.98 9.13
N LEU A 58 -13.59 -7.06 7.93
CA LEU A 58 -14.82 -7.82 7.68
C LEU A 58 -14.60 -9.33 7.52
N GLY A 59 -13.36 -9.78 7.36
CA GLY A 59 -13.07 -11.20 7.15
C GLY A 59 -13.80 -11.77 5.92
N ASP A 60 -14.51 -12.89 6.10
CA ASP A 60 -15.19 -13.59 5.00
C ASP A 60 -16.25 -12.73 4.32
N GLU A 61 -16.94 -11.86 5.05
CA GLU A 61 -17.91 -10.91 4.47
C GLU A 61 -17.20 -9.93 3.51
N GLY A 62 -16.06 -9.38 3.92
CA GLY A 62 -15.26 -8.51 3.07
C GLY A 62 -14.70 -9.23 1.85
N LEU A 63 -14.33 -10.50 1.97
CA LEU A 63 -13.90 -11.33 0.86
C LEU A 63 -15.00 -11.50 -0.19
N GLU A 64 -16.22 -11.84 0.22
CA GLU A 64 -17.36 -12.00 -0.68
C GLU A 64 -17.77 -10.66 -1.33
N LEU A 65 -17.71 -9.57 -0.56
CA LEU A 65 -17.93 -8.22 -1.08
C LEU A 65 -16.97 -7.92 -2.25
N ILE A 66 -15.67 -8.12 -2.05
CA ILE A 66 -14.67 -7.87 -3.11
C ILE A 66 -14.84 -8.81 -4.29
N LYS A 67 -15.17 -10.10 -4.08
CA LYS A 67 -15.48 -11.05 -5.15
C LYS A 67 -16.65 -10.55 -6.03
N ASN A 68 -17.71 -10.05 -5.42
CA ASN A 68 -18.88 -9.57 -6.13
C ASN A 68 -18.56 -8.28 -6.91
N LEU A 69 -17.87 -7.33 -6.30
CA LEU A 69 -17.44 -6.12 -6.99
C LEU A 69 -16.55 -6.41 -8.21
N LYS A 70 -15.63 -7.39 -8.10
CA LYS A 70 -14.75 -7.78 -9.23
C LYS A 70 -15.50 -8.42 -10.41
N LYS A 71 -16.70 -8.97 -10.21
CA LYS A 71 -17.55 -9.46 -11.31
C LYS A 71 -18.13 -8.31 -12.13
N GLU A 72 -18.37 -7.17 -11.51
CA GLU A 72 -19.03 -6.01 -12.15
C GLU A 72 -18.00 -4.99 -12.66
N ILE A 73 -16.97 -4.72 -11.87
CA ILE A 73 -15.96 -3.72 -12.15
C ILE A 73 -14.59 -4.40 -12.11
N PRO A 74 -13.81 -4.42 -13.21
CA PRO A 74 -12.46 -4.98 -13.19
C PRO A 74 -11.51 -4.03 -12.45
N PHE A 75 -10.75 -4.55 -11.48
CA PHE A 75 -9.67 -3.83 -10.78
C PHE A 75 -8.66 -4.79 -10.17
N ASP A 76 -7.42 -4.32 -10.04
CA ASP A 76 -6.38 -5.01 -9.31
C ASP A 76 -6.44 -4.64 -7.84
N PHE A 77 -6.52 -5.67 -6.99
CA PHE A 77 -6.75 -5.51 -5.56
C PHE A 77 -5.54 -5.92 -4.72
N ILE A 78 -5.21 -5.06 -3.78
CA ILE A 78 -4.15 -5.27 -2.78
C ILE A 78 -4.80 -5.41 -1.42
N THR A 79 -4.54 -6.52 -0.75
CA THR A 79 -4.98 -6.71 0.64
C THR A 79 -3.85 -7.18 1.53
N GLU A 80 -3.94 -6.82 2.81
CA GLU A 80 -2.98 -7.26 3.82
C GLU A 80 -3.23 -8.72 4.19
N VAL A 81 -2.16 -9.51 4.21
CA VAL A 81 -2.14 -10.85 4.79
C VAL A 81 -1.56 -10.76 6.19
N THR A 82 -2.33 -11.15 7.19
CA THR A 82 -1.91 -11.09 8.58
C THR A 82 -1.47 -12.45 9.14
N ASP A 83 -1.89 -13.54 8.48
CA ASP A 83 -1.62 -14.93 8.87
C ASP A 83 -1.54 -15.81 7.62
N ALA A 84 -0.65 -16.81 7.61
CA ALA A 84 -0.46 -17.72 6.48
C ALA A 84 -1.74 -18.50 6.10
N ARG A 85 -2.59 -18.80 7.06
CA ARG A 85 -3.88 -19.49 6.84
C ARG A 85 -4.88 -18.70 5.97
N GLN A 86 -4.67 -17.40 5.81
CA GLN A 86 -5.53 -16.53 5.00
C GLN A 86 -5.14 -16.54 3.51
N ILE A 87 -3.95 -17.01 3.15
CA ILE A 87 -3.39 -16.84 1.81
C ILE A 87 -4.31 -17.47 0.77
N GLU A 88 -4.66 -18.75 0.94
CA GLU A 88 -5.49 -19.47 -0.03
C GLU A 88 -6.87 -18.84 -0.22
N THR A 89 -7.49 -18.38 0.87
CA THR A 89 -8.80 -17.71 0.81
C THR A 89 -8.74 -16.36 0.09
N LEU A 90 -7.63 -15.63 0.22
CA LEU A 90 -7.44 -14.32 -0.41
C LEU A 90 -6.99 -14.39 -1.88
N LEU A 91 -6.39 -15.53 -2.30
CA LEU A 91 -5.88 -15.71 -3.67
C LEU A 91 -6.84 -15.31 -4.79
N PRO A 92 -8.16 -15.67 -4.74
CA PRO A 92 -9.09 -15.37 -5.83
C PRO A 92 -9.32 -13.87 -6.06
N VAL A 93 -9.13 -13.05 -5.03
CA VAL A 93 -9.41 -11.61 -5.10
C VAL A 93 -8.15 -10.76 -5.17
N THR A 94 -7.02 -11.27 -4.73
CA THR A 94 -5.78 -10.51 -4.55
C THR A 94 -4.91 -10.53 -5.79
N SER A 95 -4.55 -9.37 -6.32
CA SER A 95 -3.53 -9.23 -7.37
C SER A 95 -2.13 -9.11 -6.78
N VAL A 96 -2.00 -8.45 -5.62
CA VAL A 96 -0.74 -8.22 -4.90
C VAL A 96 -0.97 -8.42 -3.40
N PHE A 97 -0.17 -9.23 -2.75
CA PHE A 97 -0.22 -9.36 -1.30
C PHE A 97 0.52 -8.20 -0.62
N GLN A 98 -0.02 -7.70 0.49
CA GLN A 98 0.66 -6.76 1.36
C GLN A 98 1.03 -7.42 2.67
N VAL A 99 2.31 -7.31 3.06
CA VAL A 99 2.78 -7.64 4.39
C VAL A 99 2.90 -6.36 5.20
N GLY A 100 2.11 -6.25 6.25
CA GLY A 100 2.08 -5.08 7.13
C GLY A 100 3.38 -4.93 7.95
N ALA A 101 3.66 -3.71 8.42
CA ALA A 101 4.87 -3.39 9.19
C ALA A 101 5.06 -4.27 10.44
N ARG A 102 3.98 -4.73 11.07
CA ARG A 102 4.03 -5.63 12.23
C ARG A 102 4.46 -7.06 11.89
N ASN A 103 4.30 -7.44 10.62
CA ASN A 103 4.63 -8.78 10.10
C ASN A 103 5.94 -8.80 9.28
N MET A 104 6.69 -7.71 9.21
CA MET A 104 7.96 -7.68 8.46
C MET A 104 8.94 -8.77 8.92
N TYR A 105 8.98 -9.05 10.20
CA TYR A 105 9.83 -10.08 10.80
C TYR A 105 9.18 -11.48 10.90
N ASN A 106 7.98 -11.65 10.36
CA ASN A 106 7.32 -12.95 10.33
C ASN A 106 7.83 -13.76 9.14
N TYR A 107 9.05 -14.28 9.29
CA TYR A 107 9.74 -15.00 8.20
C TYR A 107 8.97 -16.24 7.72
N GLU A 108 8.19 -16.89 8.58
CA GLU A 108 7.37 -18.05 8.17
C GLU A 108 6.24 -17.59 7.24
N LEU A 109 5.61 -16.44 7.51
CA LEU A 109 4.65 -15.85 6.59
C LEU A 109 5.30 -15.46 5.25
N LEU A 110 6.51 -14.88 5.27
CA LEU A 110 7.23 -14.52 4.05
C LEU A 110 7.58 -15.75 3.21
N LYS A 111 8.06 -16.82 3.84
CA LYS A 111 8.33 -18.10 3.18
C LYS A 111 7.08 -18.70 2.55
N GLU A 112 5.97 -18.66 3.26
CA GLU A 112 4.71 -19.20 2.73
C GLU A 112 4.22 -18.39 1.52
N LEU A 113 4.22 -17.05 1.60
CA LEU A 113 3.82 -16.17 0.51
C LEU A 113 4.63 -16.40 -0.78
N SER A 114 5.93 -16.72 -0.67
CA SER A 114 6.78 -16.94 -1.84
C SER A 114 6.36 -18.15 -2.70
N ARG A 115 5.58 -19.09 -2.14
CA ARG A 115 5.11 -20.28 -2.86
C ARG A 115 3.98 -20.00 -3.85
N TYR A 116 3.34 -18.86 -3.73
CA TYR A 116 2.13 -18.54 -4.53
C TYR A 116 2.43 -17.72 -5.78
N GLY A 117 3.66 -17.24 -5.98
CA GLY A 117 4.09 -16.52 -7.17
C GLY A 117 3.33 -15.21 -7.43
N LYS A 118 2.74 -14.62 -6.40
CA LYS A 118 2.10 -13.32 -6.49
C LYS A 118 3.01 -12.23 -5.93
N PRO A 119 3.02 -11.04 -6.55
CA PRO A 119 3.79 -9.91 -6.07
C PRO A 119 3.49 -9.57 -4.62
N VAL A 120 4.52 -9.14 -3.89
CA VAL A 120 4.42 -8.80 -2.46
C VAL A 120 4.89 -7.37 -2.20
N ILE A 121 4.04 -6.57 -1.57
CA ILE A 121 4.44 -5.30 -0.97
C ILE A 121 4.85 -5.56 0.48
N LEU A 122 6.13 -5.34 0.78
CA LEU A 122 6.70 -5.50 2.11
C LEU A 122 6.87 -4.14 2.79
N LYS A 123 6.01 -3.84 3.76
CA LYS A 123 6.11 -2.60 4.55
C LYS A 123 7.22 -2.68 5.57
N ARG A 124 8.03 -1.61 5.67
CA ARG A 124 9.07 -1.47 6.67
C ARG A 124 8.49 -1.48 8.08
N ALA A 125 9.09 -2.24 8.99
CA ALA A 125 8.70 -2.24 10.40
C ALA A 125 9.07 -0.92 11.08
N PHE A 126 8.38 -0.61 12.18
CA PHE A 126 8.43 0.70 12.85
C PHE A 126 9.83 1.14 13.34
N SER A 127 10.73 0.20 13.55
CA SER A 127 12.08 0.47 14.06
C SER A 127 13.14 -0.27 13.24
N ALA A 128 12.76 -0.81 12.07
CA ALA A 128 13.68 -1.59 11.25
C ALA A 128 14.75 -0.70 10.61
N THR A 129 15.98 -1.16 10.69
CA THR A 129 17.06 -0.65 9.84
C THR A 129 16.81 -1.02 8.38
N ILE A 130 17.48 -0.33 7.45
CA ILE A 130 17.43 -0.71 6.01
C ILE A 130 17.93 -2.15 5.82
N SER A 131 19.00 -2.54 6.53
CA SER A 131 19.56 -3.90 6.43
C SER A 131 18.59 -4.99 6.88
N GLU A 132 17.87 -4.78 7.97
CA GLU A 132 16.84 -5.75 8.43
C GLU A 132 15.68 -5.83 7.44
N TRP A 133 15.27 -4.71 6.85
CA TRP A 133 14.20 -4.69 5.86
C TRP A 133 14.62 -5.39 4.56
N LEU A 134 15.85 -5.15 4.09
CA LEU A 134 16.41 -5.88 2.95
C LEU A 134 16.57 -7.38 3.24
N GLY A 135 17.04 -7.75 4.45
CA GLY A 135 17.10 -9.14 4.87
C GLY A 135 15.73 -9.83 4.84
N ALA A 136 14.67 -9.14 5.27
CA ALA A 136 13.31 -9.67 5.16
C ALA A 136 12.86 -9.83 3.69
N ALA A 137 13.21 -8.90 2.80
CA ALA A 137 12.92 -9.03 1.37
C ALA A 137 13.68 -10.21 0.74
N GLU A 138 14.91 -10.50 1.18
CA GLU A 138 15.70 -11.64 0.69
C GLU A 138 15.02 -12.99 0.97
N TYR A 139 14.27 -13.13 2.05
CA TYR A 139 13.48 -14.37 2.27
C TYR A 139 12.48 -14.61 1.15
N LEU A 140 11.79 -13.58 0.68
CA LEU A 140 10.88 -13.70 -0.46
C LEU A 140 11.65 -13.96 -1.76
N PHE A 141 12.70 -13.21 -2.02
CA PHE A 141 13.46 -13.26 -3.26
C PHE A 141 14.17 -14.62 -3.47
N ASN A 142 14.84 -15.12 -2.44
CA ASN A 142 15.60 -16.37 -2.51
C ASN A 142 14.69 -17.61 -2.65
N LEU A 143 13.42 -17.49 -2.31
CA LEU A 143 12.43 -18.55 -2.45
C LEU A 143 11.59 -18.44 -3.74
N GLY A 144 11.94 -17.51 -4.64
CA GLY A 144 11.38 -17.44 -5.99
C GLY A 144 10.44 -16.27 -6.27
N GLU A 145 10.00 -15.51 -5.25
CA GLU A 145 9.23 -14.29 -5.50
C GLU A 145 10.16 -13.15 -5.94
N LYS A 146 10.04 -12.77 -7.22
CA LYS A 146 10.90 -11.73 -7.82
C LYS A 146 10.23 -10.35 -7.88
N ASN A 147 8.92 -10.29 -7.70
CA ASN A 147 8.15 -9.05 -7.79
C ASN A 147 7.90 -8.47 -6.39
N ILE A 148 8.99 -8.15 -5.69
CA ILE A 148 8.94 -7.56 -4.35
C ILE A 148 8.98 -6.04 -4.47
N ILE A 149 8.03 -5.38 -3.80
CA ILE A 149 7.95 -3.92 -3.70
C ILE A 149 8.19 -3.55 -2.24
N LEU A 150 9.20 -2.74 -1.99
CA LEU A 150 9.48 -2.21 -0.66
C LEU A 150 8.59 -0.99 -0.40
N CYS A 151 7.92 -0.95 0.76
CA CYS A 151 7.05 0.18 1.12
C CYS A 151 7.57 0.91 2.35
N GLU A 152 8.16 2.09 2.13
CA GLU A 152 8.51 3.03 3.20
C GLU A 152 7.23 3.67 3.74
N ARG A 153 6.99 3.56 5.05
CA ARG A 153 5.77 4.02 5.71
C ARG A 153 6.04 4.82 7.00
N GLY A 154 7.27 5.23 7.17
CA GLY A 154 7.76 5.92 8.35
C GLY A 154 8.23 4.98 9.45
N VAL A 155 9.26 5.42 10.13
CA VAL A 155 9.82 4.77 11.33
C VAL A 155 9.49 5.57 12.58
N ARG A 156 9.49 4.92 13.75
CA ARG A 156 9.30 5.62 15.03
C ARG A 156 10.43 6.61 15.27
N SER A 157 10.05 7.78 15.73
CA SER A 157 10.97 8.84 16.14
C SER A 157 10.74 9.19 17.61
N PHE A 158 11.68 9.93 18.18
CA PHE A 158 11.52 10.56 19.50
C PHE A 158 10.48 11.71 19.46
N ASP A 159 10.28 12.34 18.28
CA ASP A 159 9.26 13.37 18.09
C ASP A 159 7.90 12.71 17.87
N ASN A 160 6.86 13.23 18.51
CA ASN A 160 5.50 12.71 18.50
C ASN A 160 4.48 13.63 17.83
N LYS A 161 4.93 14.68 17.14
CA LYS A 161 4.06 15.59 16.39
C LYS A 161 3.44 14.92 15.17
N LEU A 162 4.19 14.01 14.54
CA LEU A 162 3.71 13.16 13.47
C LEU A 162 3.61 11.72 13.97
N ARG A 163 2.83 10.91 13.27
CA ARG A 163 2.66 9.49 13.60
C ARG A 163 3.98 8.72 13.53
N ASN A 164 4.78 9.00 12.49
CA ASN A 164 6.12 8.44 12.27
C ASN A 164 6.97 9.42 11.46
N LEU A 165 8.28 9.23 11.49
CA LEU A 165 9.21 9.96 10.65
C LEU A 165 9.28 9.29 9.27
N LEU A 166 8.87 9.98 8.20
CA LEU A 166 9.05 9.51 6.83
C LEU A 166 10.52 9.60 6.45
N ASP A 167 11.14 8.43 6.21
CA ASP A 167 12.56 8.32 5.89
C ASP A 167 12.80 8.35 4.37
N LEU A 168 12.78 9.55 3.79
CA LEU A 168 13.08 9.74 2.36
C LEU A 168 14.55 9.43 2.02
N GLY A 169 15.44 9.49 3.01
CA GLY A 169 16.84 9.06 2.86
C GLY A 169 16.94 7.58 2.51
N SER A 170 16.12 6.73 3.16
CA SER A 170 16.06 5.31 2.83
C SER A 170 15.52 5.07 1.42
N VAL A 171 14.54 5.86 0.95
CA VAL A 171 14.03 5.76 -0.43
C VAL A 171 15.15 6.01 -1.42
N ILE A 172 15.90 7.12 -1.26
CA ILE A 172 17.05 7.47 -2.11
C ILE A 172 18.11 6.37 -2.10
N TYR A 173 18.42 5.84 -0.90
CA TYR A 173 19.42 4.76 -0.75
C TYR A 173 18.99 3.51 -1.51
N LEU A 174 17.75 3.04 -1.29
CA LEU A 174 17.23 1.83 -1.92
C LEU A 174 17.19 1.95 -3.44
N LYS A 175 16.76 3.10 -3.97
CA LYS A 175 16.70 3.35 -5.41
C LYS A 175 18.07 3.34 -6.09
N LYS A 176 19.14 3.68 -5.38
CA LYS A 176 20.50 3.70 -5.91
C LYS A 176 21.25 2.38 -5.73
N ASN A 177 20.90 1.58 -4.74
CA ASN A 177 21.71 0.44 -4.30
C ASN A 177 21.00 -0.92 -4.45
N THR A 178 19.72 -0.95 -4.85
CA THR A 178 18.95 -2.19 -4.97
C THR A 178 18.13 -2.23 -6.25
N PRO A 179 17.77 -3.43 -6.75
CA PRO A 179 16.88 -3.56 -7.90
C PRO A 179 15.40 -3.42 -7.52
N PHE A 180 15.06 -3.33 -6.23
CA PHE A 180 13.67 -3.32 -5.79
C PHE A 180 12.95 -2.03 -6.18
N LYS A 181 11.67 -2.18 -6.50
CA LYS A 181 10.77 -1.03 -6.56
C LYS A 181 10.46 -0.53 -5.17
N VAL A 182 10.38 0.80 -5.03
CA VAL A 182 10.13 1.45 -3.75
C VAL A 182 8.86 2.28 -3.82
N VAL A 183 7.90 1.97 -2.98
CA VAL A 183 6.67 2.71 -2.75
C VAL A 183 6.77 3.49 -1.45
N VAL A 184 6.19 4.65 -1.41
CA VAL A 184 6.07 5.45 -0.18
C VAL A 184 4.61 5.54 0.25
N ASP A 185 4.37 5.32 1.54
CA ASP A 185 3.06 5.43 2.18
C ASP A 185 3.03 6.67 3.10
N PRO A 186 2.67 7.84 2.56
CA PRO A 186 2.62 9.08 3.32
C PRO A 186 1.47 9.09 4.34
N SER A 187 0.38 8.36 4.11
CA SER A 187 -0.73 8.31 5.04
C SER A 187 -0.32 7.73 6.40
N HIS A 188 0.37 6.57 6.39
CA HIS A 188 0.82 5.94 7.63
C HIS A 188 2.07 6.58 8.25
N SER A 189 2.84 7.35 7.48
CA SER A 189 3.95 8.11 8.04
C SER A 189 3.47 9.39 8.71
N MET A 190 2.70 10.21 8.03
CA MET A 190 2.24 11.51 8.54
C MET A 190 1.19 11.36 9.64
N GLY A 191 0.20 10.48 9.46
CA GLY A 191 -0.89 10.24 10.41
C GLY A 191 -1.99 11.28 10.40
N TYR A 192 -1.86 12.34 9.59
CA TYR A 192 -2.84 13.41 9.45
C TYR A 192 -3.02 13.77 7.98
N THR A 193 -4.28 13.86 7.54
CA THR A 193 -4.69 14.13 6.16
C THR A 193 -3.98 15.34 5.53
N GLN A 194 -3.86 16.44 6.29
CA GLN A 194 -3.31 17.69 5.82
C GLN A 194 -1.84 17.64 5.36
N TYR A 195 -1.08 16.61 5.75
CA TYR A 195 0.34 16.47 5.37
C TYR A 195 0.58 15.39 4.31
N VAL A 196 -0.45 14.61 3.95
CA VAL A 196 -0.31 13.44 3.08
C VAL A 196 0.13 13.82 1.68
N ALA A 197 -0.49 14.84 1.10
CA ALA A 197 -0.20 15.27 -0.27
C ALA A 197 1.23 15.81 -0.39
N ASP A 198 1.68 16.68 0.52
CA ASP A 198 3.03 17.25 0.51
C ASP A 198 4.10 16.18 0.67
N ALA A 199 3.87 15.20 1.57
CA ALA A 199 4.76 14.07 1.75
C ALA A 199 4.79 13.14 0.51
N ALA A 200 3.66 13.00 -0.20
CA ALA A 200 3.61 12.27 -1.47
C ALA A 200 4.45 12.97 -2.55
N TYR A 201 4.36 14.29 -2.66
CA TYR A 201 5.17 15.08 -3.61
C TYR A 201 6.66 14.96 -3.31
N ALA A 202 7.04 15.08 -2.05
CA ALA A 202 8.43 14.90 -1.62
C ALA A 202 8.95 13.49 -1.93
N ALA A 203 8.11 12.45 -1.80
CA ALA A 203 8.48 11.08 -2.14
C ALA A 203 8.76 10.90 -3.64
N VAL A 204 8.01 11.56 -4.53
CA VAL A 204 8.28 11.56 -5.98
C VAL A 204 9.64 12.19 -6.26
N ALA A 205 9.95 13.34 -5.64
CA ALA A 205 11.24 14.01 -5.75
C ALA A 205 12.40 13.14 -5.22
N ALA A 206 12.17 12.35 -4.18
CA ALA A 206 13.13 11.37 -3.66
C ALA A 206 13.34 10.14 -4.58
N GLY A 207 12.57 10.01 -5.65
CA GLY A 207 12.72 8.96 -6.64
C GLY A 207 11.85 7.72 -6.42
N ALA A 208 10.82 7.78 -5.57
CA ALA A 208 9.88 6.68 -5.38
C ALA A 208 9.30 6.18 -6.71
N ASP A 209 9.10 4.86 -6.84
CA ASP A 209 8.45 4.25 -8.02
C ASP A 209 6.94 4.31 -7.93
N GLY A 210 6.40 4.50 -6.74
CA GLY A 210 4.97 4.61 -6.53
C GLY A 210 4.62 5.22 -5.18
N LEU A 211 3.34 5.51 -5.04
CA LEU A 211 2.74 6.04 -3.81
C LEU A 211 1.62 5.11 -3.35
N MET A 212 1.49 4.96 -2.04
CA MET A 212 0.36 4.25 -1.42
C MET A 212 -0.35 5.21 -0.49
N VAL A 213 -1.60 5.56 -0.80
CA VAL A 213 -2.38 6.51 -0.01
C VAL A 213 -3.69 5.93 0.48
N GLU A 214 -4.11 6.33 1.66
CA GLU A 214 -5.43 5.99 2.17
C GLU A 214 -6.47 6.98 1.66
N VAL A 215 -7.54 6.44 1.07
CA VAL A 215 -8.67 7.20 0.56
C VAL A 215 -9.94 6.62 1.14
N HIS A 216 -10.78 7.48 1.68
CA HIS A 216 -12.09 7.11 2.20
C HIS A 216 -13.13 8.14 1.75
N PRO A 217 -14.32 7.75 1.25
CA PRO A 217 -15.35 8.73 0.84
C PRO A 217 -15.72 9.70 1.97
N GLU A 218 -15.83 9.20 3.19
CA GLU A 218 -16.17 9.95 4.40
C GLU A 218 -15.17 9.63 5.53
N PRO A 219 -13.97 10.24 5.55
CA PRO A 219 -12.92 9.91 6.52
C PRO A 219 -13.36 9.99 7.99
N ALA A 220 -14.29 10.88 8.33
CA ALA A 220 -14.81 11.05 9.67
C ALA A 220 -15.59 9.82 10.18
N CYS A 221 -16.15 9.01 9.27
CA CYS A 221 -16.92 7.80 9.59
C CYS A 221 -16.09 6.52 9.49
N ALA A 222 -14.81 6.60 9.07
CA ALA A 222 -13.96 5.44 8.87
C ALA A 222 -13.76 4.63 10.17
N LEU A 223 -13.93 3.32 10.09
CA LEU A 223 -13.70 2.39 11.21
C LEU A 223 -12.19 2.20 11.51
N SER A 224 -11.33 2.59 10.57
CA SER A 224 -9.88 2.46 10.70
C SER A 224 -9.15 3.65 10.08
N ASP A 225 -8.26 4.28 10.86
CA ASP A 225 -7.27 5.29 10.42
C ASP A 225 -7.85 6.51 9.66
N GLY A 226 -9.11 6.92 9.93
CA GLY A 226 -9.80 8.00 9.21
C GLY A 226 -9.07 9.34 9.24
N GLN A 227 -8.37 9.68 10.34
CA GLN A 227 -7.67 10.96 10.48
C GLN A 227 -6.54 11.18 9.45
N GLN A 228 -6.04 10.13 8.80
CA GLN A 228 -4.97 10.17 7.80
C GLN A 228 -5.46 9.89 6.37
N ALA A 229 -6.71 9.48 6.21
CA ALA A 229 -7.30 9.21 4.91
C ALA A 229 -7.65 10.50 4.19
N LEU A 230 -7.32 10.58 2.90
CA LEU A 230 -7.83 11.63 2.01
C LEU A 230 -9.31 11.34 1.69
N ASN A 231 -10.14 12.38 1.61
CA ASN A 231 -11.42 12.22 0.93
C ASN A 231 -11.23 12.18 -0.60
N ILE A 232 -12.30 11.89 -1.35
CA ILE A 232 -12.23 11.76 -2.82
C ILE A 232 -11.75 13.07 -3.47
N GLN A 233 -12.20 14.23 -3.01
CA GLN A 233 -11.78 15.53 -3.55
C GLN A 233 -10.29 15.77 -3.31
N GLN A 234 -9.81 15.61 -2.09
CA GLN A 234 -8.38 15.78 -1.75
C GLN A 234 -7.49 14.82 -2.54
N PHE A 235 -7.95 13.58 -2.74
CA PHE A 235 -7.26 12.62 -3.58
C PHE A 235 -7.15 13.10 -5.03
N ASN A 236 -8.25 13.58 -5.62
CA ASN A 236 -8.27 14.11 -6.98
C ASN A 236 -7.35 15.33 -7.13
N GLU A 237 -7.35 16.25 -6.18
CA GLU A 237 -6.44 17.42 -6.16
C GLU A 237 -4.96 16.98 -6.11
N MET A 238 -4.64 15.99 -5.27
CA MET A 238 -3.30 15.39 -5.20
C MET A 238 -2.90 14.78 -6.55
N VAL A 239 -3.79 14.03 -7.19
CA VAL A 239 -3.54 13.41 -8.52
C VAL A 239 -3.28 14.46 -9.59
N LEU A 240 -4.05 15.55 -9.62
CA LEU A 240 -3.83 16.66 -10.57
C LEU A 240 -2.45 17.30 -10.40
N THR A 241 -1.98 17.44 -9.18
CA THR A 241 -0.63 17.94 -8.89
C THR A 241 0.44 16.91 -9.30
N LEU A 242 0.24 15.63 -9.01
CA LEU A 242 1.16 14.56 -9.40
C LEU A 242 1.31 14.44 -10.92
N LYS A 243 0.24 14.64 -11.70
CA LYS A 243 0.30 14.68 -13.19
C LYS A 243 1.25 15.76 -13.71
N LYS A 244 1.39 16.89 -12.99
CA LYS A 244 2.31 17.98 -13.34
C LYS A 244 3.71 17.75 -12.80
N LEU A 245 3.83 17.15 -11.62
CA LEU A 245 5.08 16.97 -10.90
C LEU A 245 5.90 15.79 -11.43
N ALA A 246 5.27 14.66 -11.72
CA ALA A 246 5.96 13.43 -12.11
C ALA A 246 6.88 13.63 -13.33
N PRO A 247 6.48 14.32 -14.41
CA PRO A 247 7.34 14.57 -15.57
C PRO A 247 8.61 15.37 -15.25
N ILE A 248 8.57 16.27 -14.24
CA ILE A 248 9.74 17.06 -13.82
C ILE A 248 10.87 16.12 -13.32
N PHE A 249 10.50 14.98 -12.74
CA PHE A 249 11.41 13.95 -12.24
C PHE A 249 11.58 12.78 -13.22
N GLY A 250 11.20 12.95 -14.50
CA GLY A 250 11.33 11.94 -15.54
C GLY A 250 10.40 10.73 -15.35
N LYS A 251 9.30 10.90 -14.63
CA LYS A 251 8.30 9.85 -14.36
C LYS A 251 6.98 10.12 -15.07
N GLU A 252 6.24 9.04 -15.36
CA GLU A 252 4.90 9.07 -15.94
C GLU A 252 3.90 8.49 -14.92
N LEU A 253 2.90 9.27 -14.54
CA LEU A 253 1.87 8.80 -13.60
C LEU A 253 0.98 7.77 -14.28
N ARG A 254 0.92 6.56 -13.71
CA ARG A 254 0.04 5.46 -14.14
C ARG A 254 -1.22 5.42 -13.25
N MET A 255 -2.37 5.49 -13.90
CA MET A 255 -3.69 5.45 -13.27
C MET A 255 -4.41 4.17 -13.66
#